data_1230c804a18e317a8a1d1fc0c602c802
#
_entry.id   1230c804a18e317a8a1d1fc0c602c802
#
_cell.length_a   1.000
_cell.length_b   1.000
_cell.length_c   1.000
_cell.angle_alpha   90.00
_cell.angle_beta   90.00
_cell.angle_gamma   90.00
#
_symmetry.space_group_name_H-M   'P 1'
#
loop_
_entity.id
_entity.type
_entity.pdbx_description
1 polymer ?
#
loop_
_entity_poly.entity_id
_entity_poly.type
_entity_poly.pdbx_seq_one_letter_code
_entity_poly.pdbx_strand_id
1 'polypeptide(L)'
;MPGLFATLKYVRYSRNHCLLLKHSRFSIMKVLSVICLAILALTNAADVKEEEDVLVLGNDNFDSVIESTKFILVEFYAPWCGHCKALAPEYAKAAKALKEEGSDIKLGKLDATVETSVAEKFEIRGYPTLKFFRDGKPVEYQGGRTSTEIVNWLKKKTGPPAKALSGVEETKEFIGAQEVAVVGFFKDQESEGAKAFLETAASMDDVVFGITSDDAVFTDLKVEKDNVVLFKKFDEGRNNFEGELKAEAIKTFIQGNQLPLVVEFTQESAQKIFGGEIKNHILMFINKKAGDFGQKLEEFREAASGFKGKVLFIWIDTDQDDNVRILEFFGLTTADVPAIRLISLGDDMVKYKPADRNMDRDTVKTFVQDFLDGKLKPHLMSEEVPEDWDKNPVKVLVGSNFAEVAKDKTKGVFVEFYAPWCGHCKQLAPIWDKLGEHFKDNADVVVAKMDSTKNELEDIKIQSFPTLKYFPKDSDEVVDYSGERTLEALTKFLESGGKEGNGPTEEPEEQEELEKQAEGEAKKEEAKKDEL
;
A
#
# COMPACT_ATOMS: atom_id res chain seq x y z
N MET A 1 -13.00 -105.31 -33.07
CA MET A 1 -11.90 -104.56 -33.63
C MET A 1 -12.16 -103.08 -33.41
N PRO A 2 -11.42 -102.45 -32.51
CA PRO A 2 -11.47 -101.02 -32.34
C PRO A 2 -10.19 -100.36 -32.77
N GLY A 3 -10.26 -99.18 -33.19
CA GLY A 3 -9.05 -98.33 -33.36
C GLY A 3 -9.23 -97.35 -34.49
N LEU A 4 -9.42 -96.12 -34.16
CA LEU A 4 -9.00 -94.90 -34.87
C LEU A 4 -9.82 -93.70 -34.40
N PHE A 5 -9.49 -93.15 -33.27
CA PHE A 5 -9.92 -91.76 -32.96
C PHE A 5 -9.05 -91.22 -31.77
N ALA A 6 -7.79 -90.94 -32.06
CA ALA A 6 -6.92 -90.35 -30.99
C ALA A 6 -5.83 -89.38 -31.48
N THR A 7 -6.00 -88.75 -32.66
CA THR A 7 -4.91 -87.86 -33.17
C THR A 7 -5.29 -86.45 -33.59
N LEU A 8 -6.46 -85.93 -33.21
CA LEU A 8 -6.86 -84.56 -33.60
C LEU A 8 -7.11 -83.55 -32.46
N LYS A 9 -6.80 -83.87 -31.21
CA LYS A 9 -6.98 -82.93 -30.10
C LYS A 9 -5.69 -82.25 -29.61
N TYR A 10 -4.50 -82.60 -30.12
CA TYR A 10 -3.25 -82.08 -29.57
C TYR A 10 -2.69 -80.80 -30.27
N VAL A 11 -3.15 -80.46 -31.44
CA VAL A 11 -2.63 -79.34 -32.25
C VAL A 11 -3.34 -77.97 -31.91
N ARG A 12 -4.51 -77.99 -31.27
CA ARG A 12 -5.26 -76.77 -30.97
C ARG A 12 -4.89 -76.09 -29.62
N TYR A 13 -4.18 -76.79 -28.75
CA TYR A 13 -3.80 -76.25 -27.44
C TYR A 13 -2.50 -75.41 -27.46
N SER A 14 -1.67 -75.54 -28.43
CA SER A 14 -0.39 -74.83 -28.50
C SER A 14 -0.48 -73.39 -29.05
N ARG A 15 -1.51 -73.06 -29.86
CA ARG A 15 -1.64 -71.73 -30.47
C ARG A 15 -2.24 -70.67 -29.50
N ASN A 16 -3.11 -71.07 -28.59
CA ASN A 16 -3.75 -70.16 -27.67
C ASN A 16 -2.83 -69.78 -26.49
N HIS A 17 -1.88 -70.62 -26.10
CA HIS A 17 -0.93 -70.33 -25.01
C HIS A 17 0.15 -69.32 -25.45
N CYS A 18 0.53 -69.32 -26.73
CA CYS A 18 1.51 -68.37 -27.29
C CYS A 18 0.93 -66.95 -27.47
N LEU A 19 -0.38 -66.85 -27.74
CA LEU A 19 -1.08 -65.55 -27.85
C LEU A 19 -1.36 -64.91 -26.47
N LEU A 20 -1.67 -65.71 -25.45
CA LEU A 20 -1.90 -65.21 -24.09
C LEU A 20 -0.59 -64.69 -23.43
N LEU A 21 0.56 -65.34 -23.71
CA LEU A 21 1.88 -64.90 -23.22
C LEU A 21 2.37 -63.61 -23.92
N LYS A 22 1.99 -63.35 -25.20
CA LYS A 22 2.31 -62.10 -25.89
C LYS A 22 1.46 -60.93 -25.39
N HIS A 23 0.18 -61.12 -25.08
CA HIS A 23 -0.69 -60.06 -24.50
C HIS A 23 -0.30 -59.73 -23.05
N SER A 24 0.07 -60.70 -22.25
CA SER A 24 0.55 -60.51 -20.90
C SER A 24 1.87 -59.72 -20.83
N ARG A 25 2.84 -60.02 -21.72
CA ARG A 25 4.10 -59.24 -21.81
C ARG A 25 3.91 -57.80 -22.27
N PHE A 26 2.97 -57.55 -23.18
CA PHE A 26 2.66 -56.22 -23.67
C PHE A 26 1.93 -55.37 -22.61
N SER A 27 1.08 -55.97 -21.78
CA SER A 27 0.39 -55.34 -20.69
C SER A 27 1.35 -55.03 -19.54
N ILE A 28 2.26 -55.95 -19.21
CA ILE A 28 3.27 -55.75 -18.17
C ILE A 28 4.29 -54.67 -18.57
N MET A 29 4.71 -54.61 -19.83
CA MET A 29 5.58 -53.55 -20.34
C MET A 29 4.90 -52.18 -20.31
N LYS A 30 3.60 -52.07 -20.60
CA LYS A 30 2.85 -50.80 -20.45
C LYS A 30 2.72 -50.35 -19.00
N VAL A 31 2.45 -51.29 -18.09
CA VAL A 31 2.39 -51.01 -16.65
C VAL A 31 3.77 -50.60 -16.10
N LEU A 32 4.84 -51.30 -16.49
CA LEU A 32 6.20 -50.91 -16.13
C LEU A 32 6.62 -49.58 -16.74
N SER A 33 6.21 -49.25 -17.95
CA SER A 33 6.47 -47.94 -18.56
C SER A 33 5.73 -46.82 -17.88
N VAL A 34 4.48 -47.02 -17.45
CA VAL A 34 3.70 -46.04 -16.65
C VAL A 34 4.28 -45.90 -15.26
N ILE A 35 4.74 -46.97 -14.63
CA ILE A 35 5.40 -46.94 -13.33
C ILE A 35 6.78 -46.25 -13.43
N CYS A 36 7.57 -46.50 -14.46
CA CYS A 36 8.83 -45.77 -14.70
C CYS A 36 8.61 -44.30 -15.02
N LEU A 37 7.56 -43.93 -15.79
CA LEU A 37 7.19 -42.53 -16.00
C LEU A 37 6.69 -41.86 -14.72
N ALA A 38 5.95 -42.55 -13.87
CA ALA A 38 5.52 -42.06 -12.56
C ALA A 38 6.69 -41.92 -11.57
N ILE A 39 7.68 -42.82 -11.61
CA ILE A 39 8.89 -42.75 -10.79
C ILE A 39 9.84 -41.64 -11.31
N LEU A 40 9.93 -41.41 -12.62
CA LEU A 40 10.68 -40.28 -13.18
C LEU A 40 10.02 -38.91 -12.88
N ALA A 41 8.69 -38.88 -12.75
CA ALA A 41 7.97 -37.67 -12.30
C ALA A 41 8.16 -37.35 -10.80
N LEU A 42 8.53 -38.37 -9.99
CA LEU A 42 8.79 -38.21 -8.55
C LEU A 42 10.24 -37.82 -8.22
N THR A 43 11.14 -37.74 -9.20
CA THR A 43 12.58 -37.49 -8.95
C THR A 43 13.06 -36.08 -9.36
N ASN A 44 12.14 -35.16 -9.75
CA ASN A 44 12.47 -33.77 -10.06
C ASN A 44 11.92 -32.75 -9.05
N ALA A 45 11.70 -33.13 -7.81
CA ALA A 45 11.71 -32.15 -6.75
C ALA A 45 13.19 -31.86 -6.46
N ALA A 46 13.78 -30.86 -7.12
CA ALA A 46 15.02 -30.28 -6.65
C ALA A 46 14.83 -29.94 -5.16
N ASP A 47 15.72 -30.46 -4.30
CA ASP A 47 15.70 -30.12 -2.87
C ASP A 47 15.84 -28.59 -2.78
N VAL A 48 14.72 -27.88 -2.58
CA VAL A 48 14.72 -26.43 -2.43
C VAL A 48 15.43 -26.12 -1.12
N LYS A 49 16.47 -25.31 -1.17
CA LYS A 49 17.20 -24.88 0.01
C LYS A 49 16.24 -24.22 1.00
N GLU A 50 16.30 -24.59 2.26
CA GLU A 50 15.51 -24.00 3.34
C GLU A 50 16.46 -23.35 4.35
N GLU A 51 16.17 -22.12 4.75
CA GLU A 51 16.92 -21.37 5.76
C GLU A 51 15.93 -20.87 6.82
N GLU A 52 16.09 -21.32 8.06
CA GLU A 52 15.19 -20.96 9.18
C GLU A 52 13.70 -21.22 8.87
N ASP A 53 13.40 -22.38 8.30
CA ASP A 53 12.06 -22.81 7.85
C ASP A 53 11.48 -21.99 6.67
N VAL A 54 12.28 -21.13 6.03
CA VAL A 54 11.92 -20.33 4.85
C VAL A 54 12.59 -20.89 3.60
N LEU A 55 11.82 -21.15 2.53
CA LEU A 55 12.32 -21.65 1.26
C LEU A 55 13.13 -20.56 0.53
N VAL A 56 14.32 -20.90 0.05
CA VAL A 56 15.15 -20.00 -0.77
C VAL A 56 14.79 -20.21 -2.23
N LEU A 57 14.23 -19.18 -2.86
CA LEU A 57 13.74 -19.20 -4.23
C LEU A 57 14.69 -18.43 -5.15
N GLY A 58 14.78 -18.90 -6.39
CA GLY A 58 15.55 -18.28 -7.46
C GLY A 58 14.88 -18.52 -8.82
N ASN A 59 15.44 -17.94 -9.88
CA ASN A 59 14.92 -18.03 -11.25
C ASN A 59 14.72 -19.49 -11.73
N ASP A 60 15.49 -20.41 -11.21
CA ASP A 60 15.51 -21.83 -11.61
C ASP A 60 14.44 -22.69 -10.91
N ASN A 61 13.99 -22.29 -9.70
CA ASN A 61 13.07 -23.09 -8.90
C ASN A 61 11.73 -22.41 -8.59
N PHE A 62 11.62 -21.09 -8.81
CA PHE A 62 10.46 -20.29 -8.41
C PHE A 62 9.14 -20.86 -8.98
N ASP A 63 9.04 -20.99 -10.30
CA ASP A 63 7.79 -21.42 -10.94
C ASP A 63 7.40 -22.83 -10.49
N SER A 64 8.34 -23.76 -10.39
CA SER A 64 8.07 -25.13 -9.93
C SER A 64 7.61 -25.20 -8.47
N VAL A 65 8.16 -24.35 -7.60
CA VAL A 65 7.74 -24.27 -6.19
C VAL A 65 6.35 -23.65 -6.07
N ILE A 66 6.10 -22.57 -6.80
CA ILE A 66 4.78 -21.90 -6.79
C ILE A 66 3.67 -22.82 -7.32
N GLU A 67 3.94 -23.59 -8.39
CA GLU A 67 2.97 -24.52 -8.95
C GLU A 67 2.72 -25.75 -8.06
N SER A 68 3.74 -26.23 -7.35
CA SER A 68 3.63 -27.39 -6.47
C SER A 68 3.12 -27.09 -5.06
N THR A 69 3.13 -25.81 -4.66
CA THR A 69 2.75 -25.38 -3.31
C THR A 69 1.39 -24.67 -3.32
N LYS A 70 0.42 -25.25 -2.63
CA LYS A 70 -0.93 -24.71 -2.58
C LYS A 70 -1.00 -23.28 -2.02
N PHE A 71 -0.23 -23.04 -0.93
CA PHE A 71 -0.21 -21.76 -0.22
C PHE A 71 1.23 -21.39 0.11
N ILE A 72 1.73 -20.29 -0.45
CA ILE A 72 3.07 -19.79 -0.14
C ILE A 72 3.10 -18.26 -0.13
N LEU A 73 3.66 -17.69 0.94
CA LEU A 73 4.00 -16.27 1.00
C LEU A 73 5.45 -16.11 0.57
N VAL A 74 5.73 -15.21 -0.36
CA VAL A 74 7.09 -14.95 -0.85
C VAL A 74 7.50 -13.51 -0.54
N GLU A 75 8.63 -13.35 0.16
CA GLU A 75 9.32 -12.09 0.35
C GLU A 75 10.29 -11.84 -0.80
N PHE A 76 10.09 -10.75 -1.54
CA PHE A 76 11.05 -10.21 -2.49
C PHE A 76 11.89 -9.17 -1.75
N TYR A 77 13.18 -9.45 -1.53
CA TYR A 77 14.03 -8.63 -0.68
C TYR A 77 15.30 -8.15 -1.40
N ALA A 78 16.00 -7.20 -0.78
CA ALA A 78 17.34 -6.80 -1.14
C ALA A 78 18.26 -6.92 0.10
N PRO A 79 19.48 -7.50 0.01
CA PRO A 79 20.37 -7.72 1.15
C PRO A 79 20.79 -6.44 1.90
N TRP A 80 20.81 -5.31 1.21
CA TRP A 80 21.16 -4.00 1.77
C TRP A 80 19.97 -3.26 2.38
N CYS A 81 18.73 -3.72 2.18
CA CYS A 81 17.51 -3.06 2.64
C CYS A 81 17.34 -3.20 4.16
N GLY A 82 17.29 -2.07 4.88
CA GLY A 82 17.09 -2.05 6.33
C GLY A 82 15.75 -2.64 6.78
N HIS A 83 14.67 -2.37 6.04
CA HIS A 83 13.34 -2.91 6.33
C HIS A 83 13.26 -4.43 6.11
N CYS A 84 13.97 -4.98 5.12
CA CYS A 84 14.07 -6.42 4.91
C CYS A 84 14.83 -7.09 6.07
N LYS A 85 15.93 -6.48 6.53
CA LYS A 85 16.67 -6.97 7.69
C LYS A 85 15.84 -6.98 8.98
N ALA A 86 14.95 -6.02 9.16
CA ALA A 86 14.02 -5.96 10.28
C ALA A 86 12.90 -7.01 10.17
N LEU A 87 12.43 -7.30 8.95
CA LEU A 87 11.38 -8.30 8.69
C LEU A 87 11.90 -9.74 8.85
N ALA A 88 13.14 -10.03 8.42
CA ALA A 88 13.69 -11.39 8.36
C ALA A 88 13.50 -12.23 9.64
N PRO A 89 13.80 -11.74 10.87
CA PRO A 89 13.57 -12.52 12.09
C PRO A 89 12.09 -12.80 12.37
N GLU A 90 11.19 -11.87 12.04
CA GLU A 90 9.75 -12.07 12.20
C GLU A 90 9.19 -13.04 11.15
N TYR A 91 9.72 -13.00 9.95
CA TYR A 91 9.38 -13.91 8.86
C TYR A 91 9.78 -15.36 9.18
N ALA A 92 10.98 -15.55 9.68
CA ALA A 92 11.47 -16.86 10.15
C ALA A 92 10.62 -17.40 11.32
N LYS A 93 10.27 -16.56 12.31
CA LYS A 93 9.37 -16.97 13.41
C LYS A 93 7.99 -17.39 12.88
N ALA A 94 7.45 -16.67 11.89
CA ALA A 94 6.16 -17.02 11.27
C ALA A 94 6.24 -18.37 10.55
N ALA A 95 7.30 -18.62 9.77
CA ALA A 95 7.54 -19.89 9.10
C ALA A 95 7.61 -21.06 10.08
N LYS A 96 8.40 -20.87 11.15
CA LYS A 96 8.52 -21.86 12.22
C LYS A 96 7.18 -22.16 12.92
N ALA A 97 6.42 -21.13 13.27
CA ALA A 97 5.11 -21.29 13.92
C ALA A 97 4.12 -22.08 13.04
N LEU A 98 4.04 -21.77 11.74
CA LEU A 98 3.20 -22.51 10.80
C LEU A 98 3.64 -23.96 10.64
N LYS A 99 4.95 -24.23 10.63
CA LYS A 99 5.52 -25.58 10.54
C LYS A 99 5.23 -26.40 11.78
N GLU A 100 5.38 -25.81 12.98
CA GLU A 100 5.09 -26.44 14.28
C GLU A 100 3.59 -26.80 14.42
N GLU A 101 2.72 -26.00 13.84
CA GLU A 101 1.28 -26.26 13.80
C GLU A 101 0.87 -27.30 12.73
N GLY A 102 1.80 -27.78 11.91
CA GLY A 102 1.52 -28.71 10.81
C GLY A 102 0.75 -28.08 9.66
N SER A 103 0.86 -26.77 9.46
CA SER A 103 0.18 -26.04 8.40
C SER A 103 0.76 -26.37 7.01
N ASP A 104 -0.12 -26.43 5.99
CA ASP A 104 0.27 -26.56 4.58
C ASP A 104 0.84 -25.26 3.99
N ILE A 105 0.81 -24.18 4.75
CA ILE A 105 1.30 -22.87 4.31
C ILE A 105 2.82 -22.84 4.39
N LYS A 106 3.48 -22.41 3.32
CA LYS A 106 4.93 -22.21 3.25
C LYS A 106 5.28 -20.74 3.18
N LEU A 107 6.49 -20.41 3.64
CA LEU A 107 7.11 -19.13 3.44
C LEU A 107 8.35 -19.29 2.56
N GLY A 108 8.52 -18.38 1.60
CA GLY A 108 9.67 -18.34 0.71
C GLY A 108 10.29 -16.94 0.68
N LYS A 109 11.55 -16.85 0.30
CA LYS A 109 12.26 -15.58 0.08
C LYS A 109 13.04 -15.62 -1.21
N LEU A 110 13.14 -14.49 -1.90
CA LEU A 110 13.86 -14.33 -3.16
C LEU A 110 14.65 -13.03 -3.13
N ASP A 111 15.95 -13.10 -3.39
CA ASP A 111 16.79 -11.92 -3.58
C ASP A 111 16.50 -11.29 -4.94
N ALA A 112 15.68 -10.24 -4.94
CA ALA A 112 15.23 -9.59 -6.17
C ALA A 112 16.31 -8.73 -6.84
N THR A 113 17.49 -8.58 -6.20
CA THR A 113 18.65 -7.89 -6.80
C THR A 113 19.48 -8.83 -7.67
N VAL A 114 19.36 -10.14 -7.47
CA VAL A 114 20.04 -11.20 -8.23
C VAL A 114 19.05 -11.90 -9.17
N GLU A 115 17.88 -12.23 -8.68
CA GLU A 115 16.84 -13.00 -9.38
C GLU A 115 15.91 -12.07 -10.19
N THR A 116 16.52 -11.24 -11.03
CA THR A 116 15.86 -10.10 -11.70
C THR A 116 14.71 -10.51 -12.63
N SER A 117 14.80 -11.66 -13.29
CA SER A 117 13.74 -12.12 -14.20
C SER A 117 12.41 -12.41 -13.48
N VAL A 118 12.47 -12.97 -12.25
CA VAL A 118 11.28 -13.17 -11.42
C VAL A 118 10.80 -11.85 -10.84
N ALA A 119 11.72 -10.97 -10.40
CA ALA A 119 11.38 -9.66 -9.89
C ALA A 119 10.65 -8.80 -10.94
N GLU A 120 11.10 -8.79 -12.19
CA GLU A 120 10.45 -8.12 -13.31
C GLU A 120 9.08 -8.72 -13.64
N LYS A 121 8.98 -10.06 -13.68
CA LYS A 121 7.71 -10.78 -13.92
C LYS A 121 6.60 -10.35 -12.97
N PHE A 122 6.95 -10.04 -11.71
CA PHE A 122 5.99 -9.62 -10.68
C PHE A 122 6.02 -8.11 -10.39
N GLU A 123 6.68 -7.31 -11.24
CA GLU A 123 6.75 -5.84 -11.18
C GLU A 123 7.22 -5.33 -9.80
N ILE A 124 8.28 -5.93 -9.24
CA ILE A 124 8.80 -5.54 -7.92
C ILE A 124 9.53 -4.20 -8.03
N ARG A 125 8.96 -3.15 -7.43
CA ARG A 125 9.49 -1.76 -7.49
C ARG A 125 10.10 -1.27 -6.18
N GLY A 126 10.04 -2.06 -5.11
CA GLY A 126 10.55 -1.69 -3.79
C GLY A 126 10.72 -2.88 -2.86
N TYR A 127 11.43 -2.68 -1.75
CA TYR A 127 11.79 -3.76 -0.83
C TYR A 127 11.44 -3.41 0.63
N PRO A 128 10.95 -4.41 1.43
CA PRO A 128 10.48 -5.71 0.98
C PRO A 128 9.10 -5.62 0.32
N THR A 129 8.87 -6.42 -0.72
CA THR A 129 7.54 -6.70 -1.27
C THR A 129 7.16 -8.12 -0.90
N LEU A 130 5.94 -8.32 -0.38
CA LEU A 130 5.41 -9.63 -0.05
C LEU A 130 4.24 -9.96 -0.98
N LYS A 131 4.28 -11.14 -1.59
CA LYS A 131 3.19 -11.66 -2.43
C LYS A 131 2.79 -13.05 -1.94
N PHE A 132 1.50 -13.24 -1.72
CA PHE A 132 0.93 -14.53 -1.38
C PHE A 132 0.46 -15.25 -2.64
N PHE A 133 0.85 -16.51 -2.79
CA PHE A 133 0.41 -17.34 -3.91
C PHE A 133 -0.55 -18.41 -3.40
N ARG A 134 -1.72 -18.44 -4.02
CA ARG A 134 -2.76 -19.44 -3.76
C ARG A 134 -3.03 -20.21 -5.04
N ASP A 135 -2.78 -21.50 -5.04
CA ASP A 135 -2.91 -22.37 -6.23
C ASP A 135 -2.21 -21.76 -7.47
N GLY A 136 -0.98 -21.25 -7.27
CA GLY A 136 -0.15 -20.61 -8.30
C GLY A 136 -0.51 -19.16 -8.66
N LYS A 137 -1.59 -18.59 -8.12
CA LYS A 137 -2.05 -17.23 -8.44
C LYS A 137 -1.58 -16.24 -7.37
N PRO A 138 -0.96 -15.10 -7.76
CA PRO A 138 -0.52 -14.08 -6.83
C PRO A 138 -1.70 -13.29 -6.27
N VAL A 139 -1.61 -13.01 -4.97
CA VAL A 139 -2.51 -12.11 -4.23
C VAL A 139 -1.63 -11.14 -3.45
N GLU A 140 -1.94 -9.86 -3.46
CA GLU A 140 -1.20 -8.86 -2.71
C GLU A 140 -1.31 -9.13 -1.20
N TYR A 141 -0.16 -9.10 -0.52
CA TYR A 141 -0.11 -9.21 0.92
C TYR A 141 -0.36 -7.83 1.55
N GLN A 142 -1.40 -7.73 2.34
CA GLN A 142 -1.81 -6.49 3.03
C GLN A 142 -1.78 -6.63 4.55
N GLY A 143 -1.11 -7.67 5.06
CA GLY A 143 -0.96 -7.88 6.50
C GLY A 143 0.17 -7.06 7.12
N GLY A 144 0.29 -7.15 8.46
CA GLY A 144 1.38 -6.55 9.21
C GLY A 144 2.72 -7.29 9.03
N ARG A 145 3.77 -6.81 9.69
CA ARG A 145 5.14 -7.32 9.53
C ARG A 145 5.66 -8.08 10.75
N THR A 146 4.86 -8.27 11.79
CA THR A 146 5.21 -9.15 12.92
C THR A 146 4.85 -10.60 12.60
N SER A 147 5.52 -11.54 13.23
CA SER A 147 5.25 -12.97 13.04
C SER A 147 3.80 -13.34 13.30
N THR A 148 3.19 -12.77 14.34
CA THR A 148 1.80 -13.00 14.70
C THR A 148 0.82 -12.47 13.62
N GLU A 149 1.06 -11.28 13.10
CA GLU A 149 0.24 -10.70 12.03
C GLU A 149 0.33 -11.50 10.74
N ILE A 150 1.54 -11.92 10.37
CA ILE A 150 1.79 -12.77 9.18
C ILE A 150 1.02 -14.10 9.31
N VAL A 151 1.15 -14.80 10.44
CA VAL A 151 0.47 -16.08 10.67
C VAL A 151 -1.05 -15.90 10.65
N ASN A 152 -1.57 -14.87 11.32
CA ASN A 152 -3.00 -14.63 11.39
C ASN A 152 -3.58 -14.29 10.00
N TRP A 153 -2.91 -13.45 9.24
CA TRP A 153 -3.32 -13.11 7.88
C TRP A 153 -3.33 -14.35 6.97
N LEU A 154 -2.29 -15.16 7.02
CA LEU A 154 -2.18 -16.39 6.21
C LEU A 154 -3.26 -17.40 6.60
N LYS A 155 -3.49 -17.63 7.89
CA LYS A 155 -4.57 -18.50 8.36
C LYS A 155 -5.95 -18.03 7.91
N LYS A 156 -6.17 -16.72 7.94
CA LYS A 156 -7.41 -16.13 7.45
C LYS A 156 -7.59 -16.34 5.95
N LYS A 157 -6.52 -16.15 5.16
CA LYS A 157 -6.56 -16.31 3.69
C LYS A 157 -6.64 -17.77 3.21
N THR A 158 -6.25 -18.71 4.03
CA THR A 158 -6.25 -20.16 3.70
C THR A 158 -7.38 -20.94 4.35
N GLY A 159 -7.98 -20.38 5.41
CA GLY A 159 -9.11 -20.96 6.14
C GLY A 159 -10.47 -20.59 5.54
N PRO A 160 -11.56 -21.04 6.18
CA PRO A 160 -12.89 -20.60 5.81
C PRO A 160 -13.04 -19.09 6.08
N PRO A 161 -13.76 -18.34 5.23
CA PRO A 161 -13.94 -16.89 5.37
C PRO A 161 -14.57 -16.47 6.70
N ALA A 162 -15.43 -17.32 7.27
CA ALA A 162 -16.07 -17.11 8.55
C ALA A 162 -15.96 -18.38 9.41
N LYS A 163 -15.74 -18.20 10.73
CA LYS A 163 -15.76 -19.30 11.69
C LYS A 163 -17.19 -19.82 11.87
N ALA A 164 -17.42 -21.12 11.68
CA ALA A 164 -18.70 -21.74 12.04
C ALA A 164 -18.87 -21.68 13.56
N LEU A 165 -20.02 -21.17 14.01
CA LEU A 165 -20.36 -20.99 15.42
C LEU A 165 -21.54 -21.90 15.78
N SER A 166 -21.32 -22.76 16.79
CA SER A 166 -22.30 -23.74 17.27
C SER A 166 -22.63 -23.47 18.73
N GLY A 167 -23.88 -23.09 18.99
CA GLY A 167 -24.35 -22.81 20.34
C GLY A 167 -24.03 -21.41 20.87
N VAL A 168 -24.74 -21.06 21.92
CA VAL A 168 -24.77 -19.71 22.50
C VAL A 168 -23.42 -19.34 23.14
N GLU A 169 -22.84 -20.25 23.91
CA GLU A 169 -21.60 -19.97 24.66
C GLU A 169 -20.43 -19.73 23.73
N GLU A 170 -20.22 -20.58 22.71
CA GLU A 170 -19.16 -20.40 21.72
C GLU A 170 -19.32 -19.08 20.97
N THR A 171 -20.56 -18.71 20.62
CA THR A 171 -20.84 -17.45 19.91
C THR A 171 -20.54 -16.24 20.80
N LYS A 172 -20.89 -16.28 22.09
CA LYS A 172 -20.57 -15.22 23.06
C LYS A 172 -19.07 -15.10 23.30
N GLU A 173 -18.36 -16.22 23.42
CA GLU A 173 -16.91 -16.22 23.54
C GLU A 173 -16.25 -15.62 22.29
N PHE A 174 -16.68 -16.03 21.10
CA PHE A 174 -16.19 -15.46 19.85
C PHE A 174 -16.38 -13.95 19.78
N ILE A 175 -17.58 -13.45 20.09
CA ILE A 175 -17.90 -12.01 20.12
C ILE A 175 -17.06 -11.29 21.19
N GLY A 176 -16.99 -11.86 22.39
CA GLY A 176 -16.28 -11.25 23.53
C GLY A 176 -14.76 -11.19 23.39
N ALA A 177 -14.17 -12.11 22.60
CA ALA A 177 -12.71 -12.14 22.36
C ALA A 177 -12.23 -11.00 21.46
N GLN A 178 -13.11 -10.37 20.68
CA GLN A 178 -12.72 -9.40 19.65
C GLN A 178 -13.12 -7.98 20.04
N GLU A 179 -12.39 -6.98 19.54
CA GLU A 179 -12.80 -5.59 19.62
C GLU A 179 -13.99 -5.30 18.69
N VAL A 180 -13.95 -5.89 17.50
CA VAL A 180 -15.03 -5.91 16.51
C VAL A 180 -15.19 -7.33 15.97
N ALA A 181 -16.40 -7.86 16.00
CA ALA A 181 -16.78 -9.15 15.40
C ALA A 181 -18.03 -8.99 14.53
N VAL A 182 -18.03 -9.62 13.36
CA VAL A 182 -19.21 -9.67 12.49
C VAL A 182 -19.74 -11.09 12.44
N VAL A 183 -21.01 -11.26 12.76
CA VAL A 183 -21.67 -12.57 12.74
C VAL A 183 -22.80 -12.59 11.72
N GLY A 184 -22.73 -13.54 10.79
CA GLY A 184 -23.78 -13.87 9.85
C GLY A 184 -24.75 -14.88 10.48
N PHE A 185 -26.02 -14.55 10.47
CA PHE A 185 -27.12 -15.38 10.95
C PHE A 185 -27.92 -15.87 9.74
N PHE A 186 -27.76 -17.13 9.35
CA PHE A 186 -28.42 -17.68 8.17
C PHE A 186 -28.96 -19.06 8.46
N LYS A 187 -30.27 -19.25 8.30
CA LYS A 187 -30.92 -20.57 8.46
C LYS A 187 -30.43 -21.55 7.40
N ASP A 188 -30.27 -21.06 6.18
CA ASP A 188 -29.65 -21.77 5.08
C ASP A 188 -28.32 -21.08 4.71
N GLN A 189 -27.19 -21.76 5.00
CA GLN A 189 -25.84 -21.24 4.69
C GLN A 189 -25.48 -21.33 3.19
N GLU A 190 -26.33 -21.98 2.38
CA GLU A 190 -26.22 -21.98 0.91
C GLU A 190 -27.08 -20.89 0.25
N SER A 191 -27.82 -20.11 1.03
CA SER A 191 -28.63 -18.99 0.53
C SER A 191 -27.74 -17.92 -0.15
N GLU A 192 -28.32 -17.14 -1.05
CA GLU A 192 -27.61 -16.03 -1.73
C GLU A 192 -27.09 -14.98 -0.72
N GLY A 193 -27.84 -14.73 0.36
CA GLY A 193 -27.42 -13.84 1.44
C GLY A 193 -26.21 -14.37 2.21
N ALA A 194 -26.17 -15.68 2.50
CA ALA A 194 -25.04 -16.32 3.16
C ALA A 194 -23.78 -16.30 2.25
N LYS A 195 -23.95 -16.55 0.96
CA LYS A 195 -22.85 -16.46 -0.02
C LYS A 195 -22.29 -15.05 -0.11
N ALA A 196 -23.16 -14.04 -0.20
CA ALA A 196 -22.73 -12.63 -0.20
C ALA A 196 -21.98 -12.24 1.09
N PHE A 197 -22.43 -12.74 2.24
CA PHE A 197 -21.73 -12.57 3.51
C PHE A 197 -20.34 -13.23 3.51
N LEU A 198 -20.22 -14.48 3.04
CA LEU A 198 -18.95 -15.19 2.97
C LEU A 198 -17.98 -14.55 1.95
N GLU A 199 -18.49 -14.04 0.84
CA GLU A 199 -17.72 -13.25 -0.12
C GLU A 199 -17.14 -11.98 0.52
N THR A 200 -17.99 -11.24 1.27
CA THR A 200 -17.56 -10.07 2.05
C THR A 200 -16.47 -10.47 3.05
N ALA A 201 -16.69 -11.53 3.81
CA ALA A 201 -15.74 -12.03 4.81
C ALA A 201 -14.38 -12.41 4.20
N ALA A 202 -14.38 -12.98 2.99
CA ALA A 202 -13.15 -13.30 2.26
C ALA A 202 -12.40 -12.07 1.76
N SER A 203 -13.09 -10.94 1.53
CA SER A 203 -12.54 -9.70 1.00
C SER A 203 -12.00 -8.74 2.06
N MET A 204 -12.39 -8.91 3.33
CA MET A 204 -12.02 -8.01 4.44
C MET A 204 -11.05 -8.70 5.41
N ASP A 205 -9.84 -8.15 5.56
CA ASP A 205 -8.78 -8.74 6.39
C ASP A 205 -8.72 -8.23 7.82
N ASP A 206 -9.22 -7.04 8.05
CA ASP A 206 -9.16 -6.28 9.29
C ASP A 206 -10.27 -6.59 10.30
N VAL A 207 -11.22 -7.47 9.94
CA VAL A 207 -12.36 -7.87 10.76
C VAL A 207 -12.46 -9.40 10.85
N VAL A 208 -12.92 -9.91 11.99
CA VAL A 208 -13.19 -11.34 12.17
C VAL A 208 -14.67 -11.67 11.95
N PHE A 209 -14.90 -12.77 11.25
CA PHE A 209 -16.23 -13.20 10.84
C PHE A 209 -16.63 -14.54 11.45
N GLY A 210 -17.86 -14.62 11.94
CA GLY A 210 -18.50 -15.85 12.36
C GLY A 210 -19.78 -16.08 11.55
N ILE A 211 -20.22 -17.33 11.42
CA ILE A 211 -21.49 -17.68 10.78
C ILE A 211 -22.20 -18.75 11.61
N THR A 212 -23.51 -18.62 11.77
CA THR A 212 -24.33 -19.58 12.51
C THR A 212 -25.67 -19.83 11.83
N SER A 213 -26.20 -21.06 12.01
CA SER A 213 -27.58 -21.44 11.68
C SER A 213 -28.36 -21.94 12.91
N ASP A 214 -27.73 -21.84 14.12
CA ASP A 214 -28.29 -22.36 15.36
C ASP A 214 -29.43 -21.48 15.89
N ASP A 215 -30.64 -22.06 16.01
CA ASP A 215 -31.85 -21.39 16.50
C ASP A 215 -31.71 -20.83 17.92
N ALA A 216 -30.91 -21.49 18.77
CA ALA A 216 -30.68 -21.02 20.13
C ALA A 216 -29.87 -19.71 20.12
N VAL A 217 -28.92 -19.59 19.20
CA VAL A 217 -28.10 -18.36 19.02
C VAL A 217 -28.97 -17.22 18.47
N PHE A 218 -29.81 -17.49 17.47
CA PHE A 218 -30.78 -16.50 16.96
C PHE A 218 -31.65 -15.95 18.08
N THR A 219 -32.18 -16.85 18.92
CA THR A 219 -33.08 -16.49 20.04
C THR A 219 -32.35 -15.67 21.11
N ASP A 220 -31.18 -16.13 21.56
CA ASP A 220 -30.39 -15.48 22.61
C ASP A 220 -29.95 -14.07 22.19
N LEU A 221 -29.48 -13.92 20.94
CA LEU A 221 -29.03 -12.66 20.39
C LEU A 221 -30.13 -11.83 19.73
N LYS A 222 -31.41 -12.27 19.84
CA LYS A 222 -32.59 -11.55 19.33
C LYS A 222 -32.50 -11.20 17.87
N VAL A 223 -32.14 -12.17 17.03
CA VAL A 223 -32.10 -12.04 15.56
C VAL A 223 -33.29 -12.84 15.02
N GLU A 224 -34.28 -12.16 14.44
CA GLU A 224 -35.56 -12.76 14.05
C GLU A 224 -35.54 -13.42 12.68
N LYS A 225 -34.65 -12.97 11.80
CA LYS A 225 -34.50 -13.42 10.41
C LYS A 225 -33.03 -13.45 10.01
N ASP A 226 -32.75 -14.03 8.85
CA ASP A 226 -31.43 -13.99 8.27
C ASP A 226 -30.89 -12.54 8.23
N ASN A 227 -29.72 -12.34 8.80
CA ASN A 227 -29.11 -11.01 8.94
C ASN A 227 -27.60 -11.07 9.18
N VAL A 228 -26.96 -9.92 9.09
CA VAL A 228 -25.59 -9.66 9.49
C VAL A 228 -25.59 -8.69 10.68
N VAL A 229 -24.86 -9.04 11.72
CA VAL A 229 -24.74 -8.22 12.93
C VAL A 229 -23.29 -7.94 13.24
N LEU A 230 -22.94 -6.68 13.41
CA LEU A 230 -21.63 -6.24 13.87
C LEU A 230 -21.69 -6.00 15.38
N PHE A 231 -20.81 -6.66 16.13
CA PHE A 231 -20.60 -6.48 17.56
C PHE A 231 -19.29 -5.76 17.78
N LYS A 232 -19.28 -4.82 18.74
CA LYS A 232 -18.09 -4.01 19.06
C LYS A 232 -18.07 -3.62 20.53
N LYS A 233 -16.88 -3.31 21.08
CA LYS A 233 -16.72 -2.96 22.51
C LYS A 233 -16.81 -1.48 22.79
N PHE A 234 -17.21 -0.69 21.79
CA PHE A 234 -17.31 0.76 21.88
C PHE A 234 -18.66 1.26 21.35
N ASP A 235 -18.95 2.54 21.57
CA ASP A 235 -20.17 3.22 21.16
C ASP A 235 -21.44 2.44 21.54
N GLU A 236 -22.32 2.16 20.58
CA GLU A 236 -23.59 1.43 20.79
C GLU A 236 -23.44 -0.09 21.01
N GLY A 237 -22.22 -0.63 20.90
CA GLY A 237 -21.91 -2.04 21.15
C GLY A 237 -22.40 -3.02 20.08
N ARG A 238 -23.43 -2.67 19.32
CA ARG A 238 -24.05 -3.53 18.32
C ARG A 238 -24.72 -2.72 17.20
N ASN A 239 -24.54 -3.18 15.96
CA ASN A 239 -25.24 -2.69 14.78
C ASN A 239 -25.85 -3.86 14.01
N ASN A 240 -27.14 -3.78 13.69
CA ASN A 240 -27.79 -4.72 12.79
C ASN A 240 -27.74 -4.19 11.36
N PHE A 241 -27.50 -5.05 10.40
CA PHE A 241 -27.60 -4.67 8.99
C PHE A 241 -29.06 -4.52 8.57
N GLU A 242 -29.41 -3.43 7.92
CA GLU A 242 -30.77 -3.11 7.49
C GLU A 242 -30.95 -3.08 5.96
N GLY A 243 -29.88 -3.41 5.21
CA GLY A 243 -29.88 -3.38 3.75
C GLY A 243 -30.25 -4.70 3.09
N GLU A 244 -30.12 -4.76 1.78
CA GLU A 244 -30.16 -6.01 1.03
C GLU A 244 -28.89 -6.82 1.26
N LEU A 245 -29.00 -8.12 1.52
CA LEU A 245 -27.87 -9.02 1.75
C LEU A 245 -27.04 -9.24 0.48
N LYS A 246 -26.34 -8.18 0.05
CA LYS A 246 -25.40 -8.14 -1.07
C LYS A 246 -24.01 -7.81 -0.56
N ALA A 247 -22.96 -8.38 -1.14
CA ALA A 247 -21.60 -8.26 -0.67
C ALA A 247 -21.14 -6.80 -0.47
N GLU A 248 -21.35 -5.93 -1.47
CA GLU A 248 -20.97 -4.51 -1.38
C GLU A 248 -21.73 -3.75 -0.29
N ALA A 249 -23.03 -4.02 -0.12
CA ALA A 249 -23.82 -3.37 0.91
C ALA A 249 -23.40 -3.80 2.32
N ILE A 250 -23.10 -5.11 2.52
CA ILE A 250 -22.59 -5.65 3.78
C ILE A 250 -21.19 -5.05 4.06
N LYS A 251 -20.32 -4.96 3.06
CA LYS A 251 -18.99 -4.38 3.18
C LYS A 251 -19.07 -2.91 3.62
N THR A 252 -19.87 -2.11 2.94
CA THR A 252 -20.11 -0.69 3.28
C THR A 252 -20.63 -0.53 4.71
N PHE A 253 -21.57 -1.39 5.12
CA PHE A 253 -22.09 -1.38 6.50
C PHE A 253 -20.98 -1.67 7.52
N ILE A 254 -20.14 -2.68 7.29
CA ILE A 254 -19.06 -3.04 8.19
C ILE A 254 -18.04 -1.89 8.28
N GLN A 255 -17.60 -1.34 7.16
CA GLN A 255 -16.66 -0.24 7.08
C GLN A 255 -17.16 1.02 7.79
N GLY A 256 -18.45 1.32 7.69
CA GLY A 256 -19.07 2.45 8.39
C GLY A 256 -19.26 2.26 9.89
N ASN A 257 -19.13 1.03 10.42
CA ASN A 257 -19.42 0.72 11.83
C ASN A 257 -18.26 0.09 12.61
N GLN A 258 -17.18 -0.33 11.93
CA GLN A 258 -16.04 -1.04 12.56
C GLN A 258 -15.09 -0.12 13.35
N LEU A 259 -15.15 1.19 13.14
CA LEU A 259 -14.35 2.15 13.89
C LEU A 259 -15.22 2.86 14.94
N PRO A 260 -14.64 3.30 16.07
CA PRO A 260 -15.31 4.19 16.99
C PRO A 260 -15.76 5.48 16.30
N LEU A 261 -16.82 6.09 16.85
CA LEU A 261 -17.35 7.36 16.35
C LEU A 261 -16.27 8.47 16.34
N VAL A 262 -15.37 8.42 17.33
CA VAL A 262 -14.16 9.24 17.38
C VAL A 262 -12.96 8.35 17.62
N VAL A 263 -12.01 8.37 16.70
CA VAL A 263 -10.84 7.47 16.66
C VAL A 263 -9.62 8.19 17.21
N GLU A 264 -8.87 7.55 18.12
CA GLU A 264 -7.51 8.00 18.46
C GLU A 264 -6.56 7.68 17.31
N PHE A 265 -5.78 8.66 16.89
CA PHE A 265 -4.73 8.41 15.90
C PHE A 265 -3.55 7.71 16.57
N THR A 266 -3.29 6.49 16.18
CA THR A 266 -2.14 5.67 16.59
C THR A 266 -1.58 4.98 15.36
N GLN A 267 -0.40 4.39 15.47
CA GLN A 267 0.16 3.60 14.37
C GLN A 267 -0.74 2.43 13.96
N GLU A 268 -1.44 1.81 14.92
CA GLU A 268 -2.39 0.72 14.67
C GLU A 268 -3.67 1.21 13.97
N SER A 269 -4.22 2.36 14.40
CA SER A 269 -5.43 2.91 13.81
C SER A 269 -5.20 3.55 12.44
N ALA A 270 -3.98 4.01 12.14
CA ALA A 270 -3.63 4.71 10.90
C ALA A 270 -3.98 3.89 9.66
N GLN A 271 -3.69 2.59 9.64
CA GLN A 271 -4.03 1.73 8.50
C GLN A 271 -5.54 1.65 8.26
N LYS A 272 -6.34 1.57 9.32
CA LYS A 272 -7.82 1.52 9.22
C LYS A 272 -8.40 2.88 8.82
N ILE A 273 -7.80 3.97 9.31
CA ILE A 273 -8.20 5.35 8.97
C ILE A 273 -7.98 5.62 7.48
N PHE A 274 -6.76 5.38 6.98
CA PHE A 274 -6.40 5.73 5.60
C PHE A 274 -6.82 4.67 4.57
N GLY A 275 -6.90 3.40 4.97
CA GLY A 275 -7.38 2.30 4.13
C GLY A 275 -8.90 2.23 4.00
N GLY A 276 -9.66 2.99 4.83
CA GLY A 276 -11.12 3.01 4.81
C GLY A 276 -11.73 3.72 3.60
N GLU A 277 -13.03 3.51 3.41
CA GLU A 277 -13.80 4.15 2.31
C GLU A 277 -14.12 5.62 2.59
N ILE A 278 -14.18 6.03 3.87
CA ILE A 278 -14.43 7.42 4.24
C ILE A 278 -13.18 8.23 3.99
N LYS A 279 -13.21 9.09 2.96
CA LYS A 279 -12.06 9.91 2.55
C LYS A 279 -12.01 11.30 3.19
N ASN A 280 -13.07 11.69 3.88
CA ASN A 280 -13.15 12.98 4.55
C ASN A 280 -12.86 12.79 6.03
N HIS A 281 -11.81 13.41 6.54
CA HIS A 281 -11.39 13.27 7.93
C HIS A 281 -11.35 14.63 8.61
N ILE A 282 -11.98 14.75 9.78
CA ILE A 282 -11.77 15.88 10.67
C ILE A 282 -10.82 15.46 11.80
N LEU A 283 -9.78 16.26 12.03
CA LEU A 283 -8.72 15.99 12.98
C LEU A 283 -8.74 17.03 14.08
N MET A 284 -8.81 16.57 15.33
CA MET A 284 -8.66 17.39 16.52
C MET A 284 -7.26 17.15 17.09
N PHE A 285 -6.43 18.18 17.06
CA PHE A 285 -5.11 18.19 17.68
C PHE A 285 -5.23 18.69 19.11
N ILE A 286 -4.91 17.85 20.08
CA ILE A 286 -5.08 18.17 21.50
C ILE A 286 -4.06 17.42 22.35
N ASN A 287 -3.57 18.02 23.42
CA ASN A 287 -2.74 17.34 24.40
C ASN A 287 -3.63 16.52 25.35
N LYS A 288 -3.39 15.22 25.41
CA LYS A 288 -4.14 14.27 26.27
C LYS A 288 -4.06 14.61 27.75
N LYS A 289 -2.98 15.31 28.18
CA LYS A 289 -2.76 15.75 29.55
C LYS A 289 -3.39 17.11 29.88
N ALA A 290 -3.98 17.79 28.89
CA ALA A 290 -4.67 19.06 29.11
C ALA A 290 -5.88 18.88 30.03
N GLY A 291 -6.11 19.84 30.93
CA GLY A 291 -7.20 19.74 31.90
C GLY A 291 -8.61 19.75 31.31
N ASP A 292 -8.76 20.24 30.08
CA ASP A 292 -10.02 20.30 29.33
C ASP A 292 -10.16 19.19 28.25
N PHE A 293 -9.18 18.27 28.19
CA PHE A 293 -9.19 17.17 27.20
C PHE A 293 -10.51 16.39 27.19
N GLY A 294 -10.97 15.94 28.36
CA GLY A 294 -12.19 15.13 28.47
C GLY A 294 -13.43 15.87 27.97
N GLN A 295 -13.56 17.15 28.29
CA GLN A 295 -14.68 17.98 27.85
C GLN A 295 -14.64 18.14 26.31
N LYS A 296 -13.50 18.54 25.77
CA LYS A 296 -13.36 18.75 24.30
C LYS A 296 -13.56 17.47 23.51
N LEU A 297 -13.08 16.35 24.02
CA LEU A 297 -13.30 15.04 23.38
C LEU A 297 -14.78 14.66 23.35
N GLU A 298 -15.54 14.95 24.43
CA GLU A 298 -16.96 14.69 24.47
C GLU A 298 -17.75 15.61 23.52
N GLU A 299 -17.45 16.90 23.50
CA GLU A 299 -18.06 17.85 22.54
C GLU A 299 -17.80 17.44 21.09
N PHE A 300 -16.57 16.96 20.80
CA PHE A 300 -16.18 16.45 19.50
C PHE A 300 -16.94 15.16 19.16
N ARG A 301 -17.15 14.26 20.13
CA ARG A 301 -17.94 13.03 19.97
C ARG A 301 -19.41 13.33 19.73
N GLU A 302 -20.00 14.26 20.46
CA GLU A 302 -21.38 14.70 20.24
C GLU A 302 -21.57 15.30 18.83
N ALA A 303 -20.57 16.04 18.34
CA ALA A 303 -20.58 16.56 16.99
C ALA A 303 -20.55 15.44 15.95
N ALA A 304 -19.73 14.42 16.16
CA ALA A 304 -19.51 13.30 15.22
C ALA A 304 -20.78 12.49 14.92
N SER A 305 -21.73 12.42 15.88
CA SER A 305 -22.92 11.58 15.77
C SER A 305 -23.77 11.84 14.50
N GLY A 306 -23.79 13.09 14.01
CA GLY A 306 -24.53 13.48 12.82
C GLY A 306 -23.84 13.15 11.48
N PHE A 307 -22.57 12.74 11.50
CA PHE A 307 -21.72 12.61 10.32
C PHE A 307 -21.15 11.20 10.13
N LYS A 308 -21.64 10.23 10.90
CA LYS A 308 -21.24 8.82 10.80
C LYS A 308 -21.36 8.31 9.36
N GLY A 309 -20.29 7.71 8.83
CA GLY A 309 -20.22 7.21 7.45
C GLY A 309 -19.92 8.29 6.39
N LYS A 310 -19.91 9.58 6.73
CA LYS A 310 -19.60 10.68 5.80
C LYS A 310 -18.27 11.33 6.08
N VAL A 311 -17.95 11.54 7.36
CA VAL A 311 -16.71 12.15 7.83
C VAL A 311 -16.20 11.34 9.01
N LEU A 312 -14.93 10.97 8.99
CA LEU A 312 -14.26 10.28 10.09
C LEU A 312 -13.71 11.32 11.08
N PHE A 313 -14.06 11.17 12.36
CA PHE A 313 -13.59 12.04 13.43
C PHE A 313 -12.40 11.40 14.12
N ILE A 314 -11.29 12.11 14.14
CA ILE A 314 -9.99 11.63 14.62
C ILE A 314 -9.45 12.63 15.61
N TRP A 315 -8.93 12.17 16.76
CA TRP A 315 -8.16 13.02 17.64
C TRP A 315 -6.70 12.55 17.68
N ILE A 316 -5.79 13.50 17.80
CA ILE A 316 -4.33 13.31 17.74
C ILE A 316 -3.73 13.86 19.01
N ASP A 317 -3.06 13.00 19.78
CA ASP A 317 -2.32 13.41 20.97
C ASP A 317 -1.04 14.14 20.57
N THR A 318 -1.00 15.44 20.86
CA THR A 318 0.15 16.29 20.52
C THR A 318 1.30 16.23 21.52
N ASP A 319 1.17 15.43 22.58
CA ASP A 319 2.24 15.15 23.55
C ASP A 319 3.13 13.97 23.09
N GLN A 320 2.81 13.35 21.95
CA GLN A 320 3.59 12.29 21.36
C GLN A 320 4.49 12.84 20.23
N ASP A 321 5.80 12.61 20.35
CA ASP A 321 6.80 13.12 19.39
C ASP A 321 6.54 12.69 17.94
N ASP A 322 6.04 11.46 17.74
CA ASP A 322 5.71 10.93 16.41
C ASP A 322 4.61 11.73 15.70
N ASN A 323 3.73 12.39 16.46
CA ASN A 323 2.62 13.17 15.94
C ASN A 323 3.00 14.61 15.56
N VAL A 324 4.20 15.08 15.89
CA VAL A 324 4.68 16.43 15.54
C VAL A 324 4.68 16.66 14.03
N ARG A 325 5.07 15.65 13.27
CA ARG A 325 5.06 15.72 11.79
C ARG A 325 3.67 15.92 11.20
N ILE A 326 2.63 15.43 11.89
CA ILE A 326 1.24 15.62 11.47
C ILE A 326 0.82 17.08 11.72
N LEU A 327 1.23 17.68 12.85
CA LEU A 327 1.03 19.11 13.09
C LEU A 327 1.64 19.96 11.97
N GLU A 328 2.93 19.71 11.66
CA GLU A 328 3.67 20.43 10.61
C GLU A 328 2.98 20.30 9.25
N PHE A 329 2.47 19.11 8.89
CA PHE A 329 1.74 18.88 7.66
C PHE A 329 0.48 19.76 7.52
N PHE A 330 -0.12 20.17 8.64
CA PHE A 330 -1.27 21.10 8.68
C PHE A 330 -0.87 22.55 8.96
N GLY A 331 0.42 22.87 8.95
CA GLY A 331 0.92 24.20 9.27
C GLY A 331 0.63 24.62 10.72
N LEU A 332 0.63 23.66 11.65
CA LEU A 332 0.41 23.87 13.06
C LEU A 332 1.70 23.69 13.85
N THR A 333 1.80 24.44 14.93
CA THR A 333 2.82 24.29 15.98
C THR A 333 2.16 23.87 17.28
N THR A 334 2.94 23.50 18.28
CA THR A 334 2.43 23.20 19.62
C THR A 334 1.75 24.41 20.30
N ALA A 335 2.07 25.64 19.88
CA ALA A 335 1.41 26.85 20.33
C ALA A 335 0.00 27.04 19.76
N ASP A 336 -0.32 26.38 18.67
CA ASP A 336 -1.64 26.43 18.03
C ASP A 336 -2.64 25.42 18.60
N VAL A 337 -2.18 24.51 19.46
CA VAL A 337 -2.99 23.45 20.08
C VAL A 337 -3.76 24.03 21.29
N PRO A 338 -5.05 23.68 21.46
CA PRO A 338 -5.85 22.77 20.64
C PRO A 338 -6.33 23.37 19.31
N ALA A 339 -6.42 22.54 18.27
CA ALA A 339 -6.82 22.98 16.93
C ALA A 339 -7.62 21.90 16.20
N ILE A 340 -8.43 22.34 15.23
CA ILE A 340 -9.17 21.44 14.32
C ILE A 340 -8.72 21.69 12.88
N ARG A 341 -8.61 20.63 12.11
CA ARG A 341 -8.42 20.67 10.66
C ARG A 341 -9.32 19.62 10.02
N LEU A 342 -9.70 19.85 8.77
CA LEU A 342 -10.37 18.84 7.96
C LEU A 342 -9.53 18.58 6.71
N ILE A 343 -9.45 17.32 6.28
CA ILE A 343 -8.78 16.90 5.07
C ILE A 343 -9.69 15.99 4.26
N SER A 344 -9.73 16.23 2.95
CA SER A 344 -10.32 15.32 1.97
C SER A 344 -9.21 14.57 1.24
N LEU A 345 -9.25 13.24 1.29
CA LEU A 345 -8.27 12.32 0.68
C LEU A 345 -8.78 11.78 -0.66
N GLY A 346 -9.37 12.65 -1.50
CA GLY A 346 -9.75 12.32 -2.88
C GLY A 346 -8.52 12.21 -3.79
N ASP A 347 -8.70 12.50 -5.08
CA ASP A 347 -7.59 12.52 -6.05
C ASP A 347 -6.51 13.53 -5.65
N ASP A 348 -6.93 14.63 -5.02
CA ASP A 348 -6.08 15.63 -4.40
C ASP A 348 -6.32 15.68 -2.89
N MET A 349 -5.25 15.75 -2.10
CA MET A 349 -5.35 16.01 -0.67
C MET A 349 -5.64 17.49 -0.42
N VAL A 350 -6.87 17.80 -0.05
CA VAL A 350 -7.31 19.18 0.18
C VAL A 350 -7.56 19.41 1.68
N LYS A 351 -6.94 20.44 2.21
CA LYS A 351 -7.02 20.83 3.63
C LYS A 351 -8.00 21.98 3.83
N TYR A 352 -8.66 21.96 4.98
CA TYR A 352 -9.57 23.04 5.41
C TYR A 352 -9.33 23.39 6.86
N LYS A 353 -9.51 24.67 7.20
CA LYS A 353 -9.47 25.15 8.58
C LYS A 353 -10.76 25.88 8.95
N PRO A 354 -11.24 25.82 10.20
CA PRO A 354 -12.38 26.61 10.63
C PRO A 354 -12.03 28.09 10.66
N ALA A 355 -13.03 28.94 10.45
CA ALA A 355 -12.87 30.38 10.58
C ALA A 355 -12.66 30.81 12.05
N ASP A 356 -13.26 30.08 13.00
CA ASP A 356 -13.15 30.30 14.44
C ASP A 356 -12.29 29.18 15.08
N ARG A 357 -11.55 29.54 16.12
CA ARG A 357 -10.77 28.57 16.92
C ARG A 357 -11.62 27.89 18.01
N ASN A 358 -12.89 28.26 18.16
CA ASN A 358 -13.78 27.63 19.09
C ASN A 358 -14.03 26.16 18.66
N MET A 359 -13.98 25.26 19.64
CA MET A 359 -14.06 23.82 19.41
C MET A 359 -15.28 23.19 20.11
N ASP A 360 -16.29 24.00 20.43
CA ASP A 360 -17.54 23.48 20.94
C ASP A 360 -18.28 22.64 19.88
N ARG A 361 -19.20 21.82 20.36
CA ARG A 361 -20.02 20.91 19.53
C ARG A 361 -20.62 21.59 18.31
N ASP A 362 -21.21 22.77 18.49
CA ASP A 362 -22.00 23.41 17.44
C ASP A 362 -21.09 24.07 16.39
N THR A 363 -19.96 24.62 16.80
CA THR A 363 -18.91 25.10 15.88
C THR A 363 -18.33 23.97 15.03
N VAL A 364 -18.02 22.82 15.67
CA VAL A 364 -17.52 21.64 14.96
C VAL A 364 -18.57 21.13 13.97
N LYS A 365 -19.84 21.02 14.37
CA LYS A 365 -20.94 20.62 13.47
C LYS A 365 -21.09 21.54 12.29
N THR A 366 -21.06 22.85 12.50
CA THR A 366 -21.18 23.85 11.43
C THR A 366 -20.02 23.74 10.47
N PHE A 367 -18.80 23.62 10.96
CA PHE A 367 -17.60 23.47 10.12
C PHE A 367 -17.68 22.22 9.22
N VAL A 368 -18.06 21.06 9.78
CA VAL A 368 -18.21 19.83 9.01
C VAL A 368 -19.37 19.92 8.02
N GLN A 369 -20.50 20.55 8.40
CA GLN A 369 -21.64 20.71 7.51
C GLN A 369 -21.31 21.66 6.35
N ASP A 370 -20.64 22.78 6.61
CA ASP A 370 -20.23 23.74 5.57
C ASP A 370 -19.22 23.11 4.59
N PHE A 371 -18.35 22.19 5.10
CA PHE A 371 -17.51 21.39 4.23
C PHE A 371 -18.33 20.48 3.30
N LEU A 372 -19.28 19.71 3.86
CA LEU A 372 -20.13 18.80 3.08
C LEU A 372 -21.03 19.55 2.08
N ASP A 373 -21.41 20.77 2.39
CA ASP A 373 -22.20 21.66 1.53
C ASP A 373 -21.33 22.35 0.46
N GLY A 374 -20.01 22.14 0.45
CA GLY A 374 -19.09 22.79 -0.51
C GLY A 374 -18.92 24.29 -0.32
N LYS A 375 -19.21 24.83 0.88
CA LYS A 375 -19.11 26.26 1.18
C LYS A 375 -17.71 26.71 1.60
N LEU A 376 -16.84 25.74 2.00
CA LEU A 376 -15.51 26.06 2.47
C LEU A 376 -14.53 26.20 1.31
N LYS A 377 -13.61 27.14 1.45
CA LYS A 377 -12.46 27.26 0.55
C LYS A 377 -11.30 26.43 1.08
N PRO A 378 -10.51 25.80 0.19
CA PRO A 378 -9.27 25.13 0.55
C PRO A 378 -8.37 26.05 1.40
N HIS A 379 -7.75 25.48 2.42
CA HIS A 379 -6.72 26.14 3.18
C HIS A 379 -5.36 25.78 2.63
N LEU A 380 -4.73 26.74 1.96
CA LEU A 380 -3.36 26.63 1.47
C LEU A 380 -2.39 27.12 2.55
N MET A 381 -1.34 26.38 2.79
CA MET A 381 -0.27 26.81 3.69
C MET A 381 0.55 27.90 3.03
N SER A 382 0.92 28.90 3.82
CA SER A 382 1.87 29.95 3.42
C SER A 382 2.65 30.42 4.65
N GLU A 383 3.96 30.52 4.51
CA GLU A 383 4.80 31.26 5.44
C GLU A 383 4.45 32.76 5.41
N GLU A 384 4.86 33.48 6.43
CA GLU A 384 4.86 34.94 6.39
C GLU A 384 5.91 35.43 5.39
N VAL A 385 5.59 36.51 4.68
CA VAL A 385 6.53 37.10 3.72
C VAL A 385 7.75 37.61 4.48
N PRO A 386 8.98 37.08 4.19
CA PRO A 386 10.18 37.59 4.86
C PRO A 386 10.40 39.07 4.57
N GLU A 387 10.88 39.84 5.55
CA GLU A 387 11.14 41.28 5.39
C GLU A 387 12.19 41.60 4.31
N ASP A 388 13.02 40.62 3.96
CA ASP A 388 14.10 40.70 2.99
C ASP A 388 13.84 39.86 1.72
N TRP A 389 12.61 39.43 1.50
CA TRP A 389 12.21 38.51 0.40
C TRP A 389 12.67 39.00 -0.97
N ASP A 390 12.77 40.30 -1.21
CA ASP A 390 13.15 40.97 -2.47
C ASP A 390 14.54 41.63 -2.45
N LYS A 391 15.27 41.57 -1.31
CA LYS A 391 16.57 42.24 -1.16
C LYS A 391 17.72 41.53 -1.86
N ASN A 392 17.64 40.21 -1.97
CA ASN A 392 18.63 39.38 -2.61
C ASN A 392 18.36 39.22 -4.12
N PRO A 393 19.38 38.91 -4.93
CA PRO A 393 19.22 38.63 -6.38
C PRO A 393 18.16 37.56 -6.64
N VAL A 394 18.17 36.47 -5.89
CA VAL A 394 17.10 35.45 -5.89
C VAL A 394 16.01 35.86 -4.91
N LYS A 395 14.79 36.07 -5.41
CA LYS A 395 13.64 36.46 -4.59
C LYS A 395 13.08 35.25 -3.85
N VAL A 396 12.66 35.44 -2.60
CA VAL A 396 12.03 34.40 -1.78
C VAL A 396 10.54 34.53 -1.85
N LEU A 397 9.87 33.57 -2.51
CA LEU A 397 8.42 33.56 -2.61
C LEU A 397 7.82 32.64 -1.56
N VAL A 398 6.65 33.06 -1.08
CA VAL A 398 5.76 32.29 -0.20
C VAL A 398 4.37 32.24 -0.82
N GLY A 399 3.46 31.40 -0.34
CA GLY A 399 2.12 31.24 -0.90
C GLY A 399 1.39 32.58 -1.08
N SER A 400 1.51 33.50 -0.12
CA SER A 400 0.76 34.77 -0.11
C SER A 400 1.29 35.82 -1.11
N ASN A 401 2.60 35.86 -1.42
CA ASN A 401 3.17 36.82 -2.39
C ASN A 401 3.42 36.21 -3.78
N PHE A 402 3.23 34.90 -3.93
CA PHE A 402 3.53 34.19 -5.17
C PHE A 402 2.79 34.73 -6.39
N ALA A 403 1.47 34.92 -6.27
CA ALA A 403 0.65 35.35 -7.41
C ALA A 403 1.01 36.77 -7.87
N GLU A 404 1.35 37.66 -6.92
CA GLU A 404 1.75 39.04 -7.22
C GLU A 404 3.08 39.09 -7.99
N VAL A 405 4.03 38.20 -7.65
CA VAL A 405 5.36 38.20 -8.25
C VAL A 405 5.43 37.30 -9.48
N ALA A 406 5.06 36.03 -9.34
CA ALA A 406 5.24 35.04 -10.41
C ALA A 406 4.24 35.18 -11.55
N LYS A 407 3.04 35.76 -11.31
CA LYS A 407 2.03 36.02 -12.35
C LYS A 407 2.03 37.47 -12.81
N ASP A 408 3.06 38.28 -12.47
CA ASP A 408 3.27 39.62 -13.02
C ASP A 408 3.66 39.54 -14.49
N LYS A 409 2.71 39.86 -15.37
CA LYS A 409 2.91 39.80 -16.83
C LYS A 409 3.89 40.83 -17.38
N THR A 410 4.39 41.73 -16.58
CA THR A 410 5.42 42.71 -17.02
C THR A 410 6.82 42.10 -17.05
N LYS A 411 7.03 40.94 -16.44
CA LYS A 411 8.34 40.26 -16.29
C LYS A 411 8.23 38.77 -16.54
N GLY A 412 9.32 38.16 -17.01
CA GLY A 412 9.48 36.72 -16.96
C GLY A 412 9.99 36.30 -15.59
N VAL A 413 9.32 35.37 -14.92
CA VAL A 413 9.70 34.93 -13.58
C VAL A 413 10.07 33.44 -13.59
N PHE A 414 11.29 33.11 -13.16
CA PHE A 414 11.76 31.74 -13.08
C PHE A 414 11.87 31.30 -11.64
N VAL A 415 11.10 30.28 -11.26
CA VAL A 415 10.93 29.85 -9.89
C VAL A 415 11.48 28.44 -9.68
N GLU A 416 12.38 28.30 -8.71
CA GLU A 416 12.77 27.01 -8.13
C GLU A 416 11.81 26.65 -6.99
N PHE A 417 11.08 25.55 -7.15
CA PHE A 417 10.30 24.93 -6.09
C PHE A 417 11.17 23.86 -5.44
N TYR A 418 11.55 24.06 -4.19
CA TYR A 418 12.53 23.21 -3.51
C TYR A 418 12.01 22.67 -2.18
N ALA A 419 12.74 21.68 -1.63
CA ALA A 419 12.61 21.23 -0.26
C ALA A 419 13.99 21.33 0.45
N PRO A 420 14.06 21.83 1.71
CA PRO A 420 15.33 22.05 2.42
C PRO A 420 16.16 20.77 2.64
N TRP A 421 15.54 19.63 2.71
CA TRP A 421 16.17 18.32 2.88
C TRP A 421 16.60 17.66 1.56
N CYS A 422 16.19 18.19 0.41
CA CYS A 422 16.45 17.60 -0.91
C CYS A 422 17.93 17.78 -1.31
N GLY A 423 18.63 16.69 -1.57
CA GLY A 423 20.04 16.70 -1.98
C GLY A 423 20.29 17.41 -3.30
N HIS A 424 19.44 17.18 -4.32
CA HIS A 424 19.55 17.84 -5.62
C HIS A 424 19.26 19.34 -5.54
N CYS A 425 18.35 19.77 -4.67
CA CYS A 425 18.09 21.18 -4.43
C CYS A 425 19.33 21.87 -3.81
N LYS A 426 20.01 21.21 -2.85
CA LYS A 426 21.25 21.72 -2.25
C LYS A 426 22.39 21.85 -3.28
N GLN A 427 22.45 20.96 -4.25
CA GLN A 427 23.43 21.04 -5.37
C GLN A 427 23.08 22.19 -6.33
N LEU A 428 21.79 22.42 -6.60
CA LEU A 428 21.32 23.48 -7.48
C LEU A 428 21.47 24.88 -6.86
N ALA A 429 21.30 25.03 -5.55
CA ALA A 429 21.27 26.31 -4.85
C ALA A 429 22.43 27.27 -5.23
N PRO A 430 23.73 26.86 -5.24
CA PRO A 430 24.81 27.76 -5.62
C PRO A 430 24.77 28.17 -7.10
N ILE A 431 24.19 27.35 -7.96
CA ILE A 431 23.98 27.67 -9.40
C ILE A 431 22.84 28.66 -9.53
N TRP A 432 21.75 28.44 -8.78
CA TRP A 432 20.58 29.31 -8.74
C TRP A 432 20.90 30.71 -8.22
N ASP A 433 21.73 30.81 -7.17
CA ASP A 433 22.21 32.09 -6.65
C ASP A 433 23.05 32.84 -7.71
N LYS A 434 23.93 32.15 -8.47
CA LYS A 434 24.68 32.75 -9.58
C LYS A 434 23.77 33.19 -10.72
N LEU A 435 22.72 32.44 -11.01
CA LEU A 435 21.74 32.82 -12.02
C LEU A 435 21.01 34.10 -11.59
N GLY A 436 20.58 34.18 -10.32
CA GLY A 436 19.98 35.39 -9.77
C GLY A 436 20.93 36.60 -9.85
N GLU A 437 22.24 36.41 -9.52
CA GLU A 437 23.24 37.46 -9.63
C GLU A 437 23.44 37.93 -11.08
N HIS A 438 23.38 37.00 -12.05
CA HIS A 438 23.50 37.33 -13.50
C HIS A 438 22.32 38.22 -13.97
N PHE A 439 21.11 37.96 -13.51
CA PHE A 439 19.91 38.69 -13.94
C PHE A 439 19.47 39.82 -12.98
N LYS A 440 20.22 40.14 -11.91
CA LYS A 440 19.79 41.10 -10.88
C LYS A 440 19.47 42.50 -11.41
N ASP A 441 20.17 42.93 -12.46
CA ASP A 441 20.01 44.24 -13.10
C ASP A 441 19.11 44.19 -14.34
N ASN A 442 18.55 43.02 -14.68
CA ASN A 442 17.63 42.85 -15.79
C ASN A 442 16.18 43.19 -15.35
N ALA A 443 15.61 44.22 -16.00
CA ALA A 443 14.28 44.67 -15.64
C ALA A 443 13.14 43.70 -16.06
N ASP A 444 13.42 42.83 -17.03
CA ASP A 444 12.44 41.91 -17.63
C ASP A 444 12.43 40.50 -17.06
N VAL A 445 13.44 40.14 -16.23
CA VAL A 445 13.61 38.78 -15.68
C VAL A 445 13.76 38.81 -14.18
N VAL A 446 13.04 37.92 -13.50
CA VAL A 446 13.14 37.68 -12.05
C VAL A 446 13.49 36.21 -11.83
N VAL A 447 14.54 35.98 -11.03
CA VAL A 447 14.88 34.65 -10.51
C VAL A 447 14.36 34.55 -9.08
N ALA A 448 13.60 33.49 -8.78
CA ALA A 448 12.98 33.32 -7.47
C ALA A 448 13.04 31.87 -7.00
N LYS A 449 12.82 31.64 -5.71
CA LYS A 449 12.71 30.32 -5.10
C LYS A 449 11.57 30.27 -4.10
N MET A 450 11.00 29.08 -3.89
CA MET A 450 9.90 28.84 -2.94
C MET A 450 10.09 27.51 -2.24
N ASP A 451 10.06 27.51 -0.92
CA ASP A 451 10.01 26.28 -0.12
C ASP A 451 8.61 25.66 -0.21
N SER A 452 8.47 24.62 -1.02
CA SER A 452 7.19 23.95 -1.24
C SER A 452 6.80 23.00 -0.11
N THR A 453 7.64 22.82 0.91
CA THR A 453 7.28 22.06 2.11
C THR A 453 6.42 22.87 3.08
N LYS A 454 6.43 24.20 2.95
CA LYS A 454 5.72 25.14 3.81
C LYS A 454 4.74 26.04 3.07
N ASN A 455 4.77 26.03 1.76
CA ASN A 455 3.98 26.90 0.91
C ASN A 455 3.24 26.07 -0.15
N GLU A 456 1.93 26.25 -0.24
CA GLU A 456 1.04 25.56 -1.18
C GLU A 456 0.42 26.57 -2.13
N LEU A 457 0.18 26.16 -3.37
CA LEU A 457 -0.42 26.96 -4.42
C LEU A 457 -1.66 26.25 -4.97
N GLU A 458 -2.71 27.00 -5.29
CA GLU A 458 -3.97 26.44 -5.77
C GLU A 458 -3.81 25.80 -7.17
N ASP A 459 -3.13 26.50 -8.07
CA ASP A 459 -3.08 26.13 -9.50
C ASP A 459 -1.78 25.39 -9.88
N ILE A 460 -0.83 25.20 -8.94
CA ILE A 460 0.47 24.64 -9.24
C ILE A 460 0.76 23.47 -8.30
N LYS A 461 0.84 22.27 -8.88
CA LYS A 461 1.17 21.05 -8.14
C LYS A 461 2.64 20.71 -8.33
N ILE A 462 3.36 20.56 -7.24
CA ILE A 462 4.76 20.15 -7.20
C ILE A 462 4.83 18.70 -6.76
N GLN A 463 5.25 17.81 -7.66
CA GLN A 463 5.32 16.36 -7.41
C GLN A 463 6.72 15.87 -7.05
N SER A 464 7.76 16.63 -7.38
CA SER A 464 9.16 16.27 -7.14
C SER A 464 10.03 17.51 -6.91
N PHE A 465 11.22 17.30 -6.31
CA PHE A 465 12.16 18.37 -6.00
C PHE A 465 13.54 18.13 -6.62
N PRO A 466 14.18 19.21 -7.16
CA PRO A 466 13.61 20.53 -7.44
C PRO A 466 12.72 20.49 -8.68
N THR A 467 11.63 21.25 -8.67
CA THR A 467 10.84 21.56 -9.86
C THR A 467 11.12 23.01 -10.28
N LEU A 468 11.39 23.25 -11.56
CA LEU A 468 11.69 24.56 -12.10
C LEU A 468 10.59 24.97 -13.07
N LYS A 469 9.94 26.13 -12.81
CA LYS A 469 8.87 26.65 -13.67
C LYS A 469 9.14 28.08 -14.06
N TYR A 470 8.94 28.37 -15.34
CA TYR A 470 9.05 29.70 -15.89
C TYR A 470 7.67 30.26 -16.22
N PHE A 471 7.44 31.48 -15.80
CA PHE A 471 6.25 32.27 -16.02
C PHE A 471 6.62 33.37 -17.01
N PRO A 472 6.33 33.20 -18.32
CA PRO A 472 6.76 34.16 -19.32
C PRO A 472 6.07 35.51 -19.19
N LYS A 473 6.78 36.58 -19.56
CA LYS A 473 6.21 37.92 -19.74
C LYS A 473 5.06 37.88 -20.77
N ASP A 474 4.00 38.60 -20.52
CA ASP A 474 2.85 38.75 -21.42
C ASP A 474 2.08 37.43 -21.74
N SER A 475 2.23 36.38 -20.93
CA SER A 475 1.62 35.07 -21.11
C SER A 475 0.95 34.56 -19.83
N ASP A 476 -0.06 33.71 -19.99
CA ASP A 476 -0.66 32.92 -18.90
C ASP A 476 -0.09 31.46 -18.88
N GLU A 477 0.74 31.13 -19.84
CA GLU A 477 1.36 29.82 -19.95
C GLU A 477 2.46 29.64 -18.90
N VAL A 478 2.52 28.49 -18.28
CA VAL A 478 3.58 28.09 -17.35
C VAL A 478 4.45 27.06 -18.04
N VAL A 479 5.74 27.35 -18.18
CA VAL A 479 6.69 26.49 -18.86
C VAL A 479 7.49 25.68 -17.82
N ASP A 480 7.38 24.37 -17.88
CA ASP A 480 8.21 23.46 -17.06
C ASP A 480 9.62 23.40 -17.66
N TYR A 481 10.64 23.58 -16.83
CA TYR A 481 12.04 23.41 -17.24
C TYR A 481 12.52 21.98 -16.93
N SER A 482 12.92 21.28 -17.97
CA SER A 482 13.46 19.91 -17.90
C SER A 482 14.89 19.78 -18.46
N GLY A 483 15.54 20.89 -18.79
CA GLY A 483 16.89 20.93 -19.32
C GLY A 483 17.99 20.74 -18.26
N GLU A 484 19.25 20.90 -18.69
CA GLU A 484 20.41 20.80 -17.79
C GLU A 484 20.38 21.85 -16.67
N ARG A 485 20.78 21.45 -15.48
CA ARG A 485 20.87 22.33 -14.30
C ARG A 485 22.24 23.03 -14.18
N THR A 486 22.82 23.41 -15.33
CA THR A 486 24.03 24.21 -15.39
C THR A 486 23.71 25.71 -15.51
N LEU A 487 24.60 26.58 -15.04
CA LEU A 487 24.40 28.03 -15.16
C LEU A 487 24.22 28.46 -16.62
N GLU A 488 24.98 27.85 -17.53
CA GLU A 488 24.92 28.16 -18.97
C GLU A 488 23.58 27.82 -19.58
N ALA A 489 23.06 26.60 -19.33
CA ALA A 489 21.77 26.17 -19.87
C ALA A 489 20.61 27.00 -19.31
N LEU A 490 20.62 27.27 -17.99
CA LEU A 490 19.60 28.09 -17.34
C LEU A 490 19.62 29.56 -17.86
N THR A 491 20.81 30.12 -18.08
CA THR A 491 20.95 31.46 -18.64
C THR A 491 20.40 31.51 -20.06
N LYS A 492 20.80 30.58 -20.93
CA LYS A 492 20.29 30.47 -22.30
C LYS A 492 18.77 30.35 -22.37
N PHE A 493 18.19 29.53 -21.47
CA PHE A 493 16.75 29.38 -21.36
C PHE A 493 16.06 30.71 -21.05
N LEU A 494 16.54 31.46 -20.06
CA LEU A 494 15.95 32.74 -19.68
C LEU A 494 16.15 33.82 -20.75
N GLU A 495 17.32 33.91 -21.39
CA GLU A 495 17.60 34.86 -22.46
C GLU A 495 16.74 34.63 -23.69
N SER A 496 16.38 33.36 -23.96
CA SER A 496 15.44 33.01 -25.05
C SER A 496 13.96 33.22 -24.70
N GLY A 497 13.65 33.62 -23.46
CA GLY A 497 12.27 33.72 -22.97
C GLY A 497 11.59 32.38 -22.84
N GLY A 498 12.33 31.34 -22.44
CA GLY A 498 11.83 29.99 -22.20
C GLY A 498 11.73 29.09 -23.43
N LYS A 499 12.33 29.47 -24.55
CA LYS A 499 12.20 28.76 -25.84
C LYS A 499 13.34 27.80 -26.15
N GLU A 500 14.55 28.05 -25.66
CA GLU A 500 15.73 27.24 -25.91
C GLU A 500 16.28 26.63 -24.61
N GLY A 501 16.96 25.49 -24.72
CA GLY A 501 17.60 24.85 -23.58
C GLY A 501 16.67 23.99 -22.70
N ASN A 502 15.45 23.74 -23.12
CA ASN A 502 14.43 22.97 -22.38
C ASN A 502 14.26 21.54 -22.90
N GLY A 503 15.24 20.96 -23.59
CA GLY A 503 15.20 19.58 -24.04
C GLY A 503 16.13 18.68 -23.22
N PRO A 504 15.90 17.37 -23.17
CA PRO A 504 16.93 16.44 -22.71
C PRO A 504 18.16 16.65 -23.58
N THR A 505 19.33 16.77 -22.97
CA THR A 505 20.59 16.77 -23.69
C THR A 505 20.71 15.47 -24.46
N GLU A 506 20.90 15.55 -25.76
CA GLU A 506 21.63 14.50 -26.46
C GLU A 506 23.02 14.49 -25.78
N GLU A 507 23.26 13.46 -24.96
CA GLU A 507 24.60 13.23 -24.40
C GLU A 507 25.59 13.24 -25.59
N PRO A 508 26.69 14.01 -25.55
CA PRO A 508 27.64 13.93 -26.59
C PRO A 508 28.17 12.48 -26.65
N GLU A 509 28.16 11.89 -27.83
CA GLU A 509 28.65 10.52 -28.08
C GLU A 509 30.06 10.29 -27.50
N GLU A 510 30.82 11.36 -27.22
CA GLU A 510 32.12 11.34 -26.53
C GLU A 510 32.11 10.85 -25.07
N GLN A 511 31.01 11.04 -24.30
CA GLN A 511 30.94 10.54 -22.92
C GLN A 511 30.64 9.04 -22.88
N GLU A 512 29.80 8.55 -23.78
CA GLU A 512 29.52 7.13 -23.92
C GLU A 512 30.73 6.34 -24.44
N GLU A 513 31.59 6.96 -25.28
CA GLU A 513 32.88 6.36 -25.70
C GLU A 513 33.91 6.34 -24.57
N LEU A 514 33.96 7.37 -23.72
CA LEU A 514 34.86 7.42 -22.57
C LEU A 514 34.49 6.44 -21.47
N GLU A 515 33.18 6.27 -21.18
CA GLU A 515 32.71 5.25 -20.22
C GLU A 515 32.96 3.82 -20.77
N LYS A 516 32.70 3.57 -22.05
CA LYS A 516 33.00 2.27 -22.69
C LYS A 516 34.50 1.97 -22.74
N GLN A 517 35.38 3.00 -22.86
CA GLN A 517 36.83 2.83 -22.79
C GLN A 517 37.30 2.56 -21.35
N ALA A 518 36.73 3.23 -20.34
CA ALA A 518 37.03 3.01 -18.93
C ALA A 518 36.60 1.60 -18.45
N GLU A 519 35.40 1.12 -18.87
CA GLU A 519 34.96 -0.25 -18.59
C GLU A 519 35.81 -1.32 -19.31
N GLY A 520 36.30 -1.01 -20.51
CA GLY A 520 37.20 -1.88 -21.28
C GLY A 520 38.59 -2.00 -20.64
N GLU A 521 39.10 -0.93 -20.02
CA GLU A 521 40.38 -0.93 -19.29
C GLU A 521 40.27 -1.63 -17.94
N ALA A 522 39.18 -1.42 -17.20
CA ALA A 522 38.91 -2.11 -15.93
C ALA A 522 38.82 -3.64 -16.11
N LYS A 523 38.14 -4.12 -17.16
CA LYS A 523 38.06 -5.54 -17.49
C LYS A 523 39.40 -6.15 -17.95
N LYS A 524 40.31 -5.35 -18.52
CA LYS A 524 41.68 -5.78 -18.87
C LYS A 524 42.61 -5.83 -17.67
N GLU A 525 42.38 -5.03 -16.65
CA GLU A 525 43.15 -5.08 -15.40
C GLU A 525 42.71 -6.25 -14.50
N GLU A 526 41.44 -6.57 -14.46
CA GLU A 526 40.94 -7.77 -13.77
C GLU A 526 41.46 -9.06 -14.40
N ALA A 527 41.41 -9.17 -15.74
CA ALA A 527 41.93 -10.35 -16.44
C ALA A 527 43.44 -10.58 -16.27
N LYS A 528 44.21 -9.52 -15.96
CA LYS A 528 45.65 -9.63 -15.65
C LYS A 528 45.95 -10.03 -14.22
N LYS A 529 45.00 -9.89 -13.29
CA LYS A 529 45.15 -10.32 -11.89
C LYS A 529 44.87 -11.82 -11.71
N ASP A 530 44.11 -12.42 -12.61
CA ASP A 530 43.79 -13.86 -12.56
C ASP A 530 44.87 -14.74 -13.25
N GLU A 531 45.89 -14.15 -13.91
CA GLU A 531 47.02 -14.85 -14.53
C GLU A 531 48.35 -14.74 -13.74
N LEU A 532 48.33 -14.22 -12.51
CA LEU A 532 49.47 -14.15 -11.59
C LEU A 532 49.14 -14.86 -10.27
#